data_30175ebff6e38c9708e4dd6a64258909
#
_entry.id   30175ebff6e38c9708e4dd6a64258909
#
_cell.length_a   1.000
_cell.length_b   1.000
_cell.length_c   1.000
_cell.angle_alpha   90.00
_cell.angle_beta   90.00
_cell.angle_gamma   90.00
#
_symmetry.space_group_name_H-M   'P 1'
#
loop_
_entity.id
_entity.type
_entity.pdbx_description
1 polymer ?
#
loop_
_entity_poly.entity_id
_entity_poly.type
_entity_poly.pdbx_seq_one_letter_code
_entity_poly.pdbx_strand_id
1 'polypeptide(L)'
;MGGETVDLSKAEIIVAIGRGIGGADKMGPVEELARLLKADIGASRPVIDSGWLPRDRQIGSSGQTVSPKLYLAFGISGAIQHLVGMKGSSCIVAVNKDAGAPIFKIANYGIVGDRHEVIPALVAALKEG
;
A
#
# COMPACT_ATOMS: atom_id res chain seq x y z
N MET A 1 -20.21 -11.17 4.02
CA MET A 1 -20.06 -11.96 4.91
C MET A 1 -18.66 -12.19 5.32
N GLY A 2 -18.47 -12.33 6.48
CA GLY A 2 -17.17 -12.35 7.03
C GLY A 2 -16.26 -13.51 6.66
N GLY A 3 -16.75 -14.46 5.94
CA GLY A 3 -15.96 -15.63 5.60
C GLY A 3 -15.13 -15.49 4.33
N GLU A 4 -15.33 -14.42 3.59
CA GLU A 4 -14.60 -14.26 2.35
C GLU A 4 -13.21 -13.72 2.59
N THR A 5 -12.22 -14.38 2.02
CA THR A 5 -10.84 -13.89 2.03
C THR A 5 -10.60 -13.03 0.80
N VAL A 6 -9.73 -12.03 0.95
CA VAL A 6 -9.34 -11.17 -0.17
C VAL A 6 -8.17 -11.81 -0.89
N ASP A 7 -8.31 -12.00 -2.20
CA ASP A 7 -7.23 -12.53 -3.03
C ASP A 7 -6.54 -11.38 -3.74
N LEU A 8 -5.48 -10.86 -3.12
CA LEU A 8 -4.72 -9.75 -3.66
C LEU A 8 -3.85 -10.16 -4.85
N SER A 9 -3.61 -11.45 -5.02
CA SER A 9 -2.75 -11.94 -6.12
C SER A 9 -3.33 -11.66 -7.50
N LYS A 10 -4.64 -11.43 -7.58
CA LYS A 10 -5.33 -11.13 -8.84
C LYS A 10 -5.59 -9.64 -9.05
N ALA A 11 -5.23 -8.82 -8.09
CA ALA A 11 -5.46 -7.39 -8.19
C ALA A 11 -4.55 -6.76 -9.24
N GLU A 12 -5.10 -5.84 -10.05
CA GLU A 12 -4.31 -5.11 -11.03
C GLU A 12 -3.67 -3.87 -10.42
N ILE A 13 -4.34 -3.26 -9.44
CA ILE A 13 -3.85 -2.09 -8.73
C ILE A 13 -3.99 -2.35 -7.25
N ILE A 14 -2.92 -2.14 -6.50
CA ILE A 14 -2.92 -2.27 -5.06
C ILE A 14 -2.48 -0.96 -4.42
N VAL A 15 -3.27 -0.48 -3.47
CA VAL A 15 -2.87 0.61 -2.57
C VAL A 15 -2.45 -0.07 -1.27
N ALA A 16 -1.16 -0.03 -0.98
CA ALA A 16 -0.61 -0.70 0.19
C ALA A 16 -0.20 0.32 1.24
N ILE A 17 -0.49 0.01 2.49
CA ILE A 17 -0.16 0.89 3.60
C ILE A 17 0.77 0.23 4.58
N GLY A 18 1.65 1.04 5.15
CA GLY A 18 2.53 0.63 6.22
C GLY A 18 2.18 1.34 7.51
N ARG A 19 2.91 1.01 8.54
CA ARG A 19 2.72 1.58 9.87
C ARG A 19 2.85 3.10 9.89
N GLY A 20 3.58 3.65 8.92
CA GLY A 20 3.73 5.09 8.78
C GLY A 20 2.42 5.83 8.52
N ILE A 21 1.33 5.13 8.18
CA ILE A 21 0.04 5.79 7.98
C ILE A 21 -0.49 6.41 9.28
N GLY A 22 -0.11 5.88 10.43
CA GLY A 22 -0.36 6.52 11.72
C GLY A 22 -1.52 5.97 12.53
N GLY A 23 -2.37 5.14 11.96
CA GLY A 23 -3.48 4.52 12.70
C GLY A 23 -4.67 4.20 11.83
N ALA A 24 -5.58 3.39 12.36
CA ALA A 24 -6.79 2.99 11.65
C ALA A 24 -7.71 4.18 11.33
N ASP A 25 -7.65 5.21 12.14
CA ASP A 25 -8.46 6.43 11.95
C ASP A 25 -7.98 7.27 10.76
N LYS A 26 -6.82 6.94 10.19
CA LYS A 26 -6.26 7.64 9.02
C LYS A 26 -6.61 6.94 7.71
N MET A 27 -7.42 5.89 7.76
CA MET A 27 -7.73 5.08 6.58
C MET A 27 -8.72 5.72 5.61
N GLY A 28 -9.51 6.71 6.04
CA GLY A 28 -10.51 7.31 5.17
C GLY A 28 -10.00 7.75 3.81
N PRO A 29 -8.94 8.59 3.75
CA PRO A 29 -8.37 9.00 2.46
C PRO A 29 -7.81 7.84 1.65
N VAL A 30 -7.23 6.83 2.32
CA VAL A 30 -6.70 5.64 1.63
C VAL A 30 -7.84 4.87 0.97
N GLU A 31 -8.94 4.68 1.67
CA GLU A 31 -10.10 3.98 1.12
C GLU A 31 -10.69 4.73 -0.06
N GLU A 32 -10.76 6.06 0.02
CA GLU A 32 -11.24 6.88 -1.08
C GLU A 32 -10.33 6.76 -2.30
N LEU A 33 -9.01 6.81 -2.09
CA LEU A 33 -8.05 6.66 -3.17
C LEU A 33 -8.21 5.30 -3.85
N ALA A 34 -8.31 4.23 -3.07
CA ALA A 34 -8.48 2.90 -3.61
C ALA A 34 -9.78 2.77 -4.41
N ARG A 35 -10.86 3.37 -3.94
CA ARG A 35 -12.12 3.36 -4.64
C ARG A 35 -12.03 4.07 -6.00
N LEU A 36 -11.38 5.22 -6.03
CA LEU A 36 -11.21 5.98 -7.28
C LEU A 36 -10.35 5.26 -8.29
N LEU A 37 -9.35 4.52 -7.84
CA LEU A 37 -8.46 3.74 -8.71
C LEU A 37 -9.01 2.37 -9.03
N LYS A 38 -10.09 1.95 -8.37
CA LYS A 38 -10.60 0.57 -8.42
C LYS A 38 -9.52 -0.41 -7.98
N ALA A 39 -8.81 -0.04 -6.91
CA ALA A 39 -7.70 -0.80 -6.37
C ALA A 39 -8.12 -1.59 -5.14
N ASP A 40 -7.38 -2.64 -4.85
CA ASP A 40 -7.50 -3.35 -3.60
C ASP A 40 -6.53 -2.76 -2.58
N ILE A 41 -6.88 -2.84 -1.31
CA ILE A 41 -6.03 -2.34 -0.23
C ILE A 41 -5.27 -3.50 0.38
N GLY A 42 -3.94 -3.36 0.43
CA GLY A 42 -3.07 -4.30 1.11
C GLY A 42 -2.27 -3.60 2.19
N ALA A 43 -1.54 -4.36 2.98
CA ALA A 43 -0.81 -3.80 4.10
C ALA A 43 0.45 -4.60 4.43
N SER A 44 1.40 -3.92 5.07
CA SER A 44 2.56 -4.57 5.65
C SER A 44 2.19 -5.24 6.97
N ARG A 45 3.03 -6.16 7.43
CA ARG A 45 2.77 -6.91 8.65
C ARG A 45 2.50 -6.04 9.89
N PRO A 46 3.25 -4.94 10.13
CA PRO A 46 2.97 -4.11 11.31
C PRO A 46 1.56 -3.56 11.36
N VAL A 47 0.94 -3.27 10.21
CA VAL A 47 -0.45 -2.81 10.15
C VAL A 47 -1.39 -3.92 10.59
N ILE A 48 -1.13 -5.14 10.13
CA ILE A 48 -1.94 -6.30 10.48
C ILE A 48 -1.80 -6.61 11.98
N ASP A 49 -0.56 -6.59 12.49
CA ASP A 49 -0.28 -6.85 13.90
C ASP A 49 -0.95 -5.81 14.81
N SER A 50 -1.10 -4.57 14.33
CA SER A 50 -1.78 -3.51 15.05
C SER A 50 -3.31 -3.63 15.00
N GLY A 51 -3.83 -4.54 14.20
CA GLY A 51 -5.27 -4.75 14.08
C GLY A 51 -6.00 -3.73 13.21
N TRP A 52 -5.28 -2.96 12.41
CA TRP A 52 -5.91 -1.93 11.57
C TRP A 52 -6.59 -2.51 10.34
N LEU A 53 -6.09 -3.65 9.85
CA LEU A 53 -6.68 -4.39 8.75
C LEU A 53 -6.62 -5.88 9.05
N PRO A 54 -7.51 -6.68 8.43
CA PRO A 54 -7.51 -8.13 8.65
C PRO A 54 -6.31 -8.80 7.99
N ARG A 55 -5.99 -9.97 8.49
CA ARG A 55 -4.80 -10.73 8.09
C ARG A 55 -4.76 -11.08 6.61
N ASP A 56 -5.91 -11.24 5.97
CA ASP A 56 -5.97 -11.56 4.54
C ASP A 56 -5.55 -10.40 3.64
N ARG A 57 -5.26 -9.24 4.21
CA ARG A 57 -4.71 -8.09 3.49
C ARG A 57 -3.19 -7.97 3.64
N GLN A 58 -2.56 -8.87 4.36
CA GLN A 58 -1.11 -8.82 4.57
C GLN A 58 -0.37 -9.22 3.30
N ILE A 59 0.61 -8.42 2.91
CA ILE A 59 1.50 -8.66 1.79
C ILE A 59 2.91 -8.93 2.33
N GLY A 60 3.56 -9.95 1.82
CA GLY A 60 4.90 -10.28 2.23
C GLY A 60 5.12 -11.79 2.28
N SER A 61 6.27 -12.22 2.80
CA SER A 61 6.63 -13.63 2.85
C SER A 61 5.70 -14.46 3.72
N SER A 62 5.11 -13.87 4.76
CA SER A 62 4.14 -14.56 5.62
C SER A 62 2.68 -14.21 5.29
N GLY A 63 2.46 -13.49 4.20
CA GLY A 63 1.14 -13.12 3.72
C GLY A 63 0.99 -13.51 2.27
N GLN A 64 0.34 -12.65 1.50
CA GLN A 64 0.16 -12.89 0.07
C GLN A 64 1.32 -12.35 -0.74
N THR A 65 1.64 -13.03 -1.84
CA THR A 65 2.56 -12.54 -2.85
C THR A 65 1.75 -11.97 -4.00
N VAL A 66 2.08 -10.77 -4.43
CA VAL A 66 1.31 -10.03 -5.43
C VAL A 66 2.20 -9.53 -6.56
N SER A 67 1.59 -9.33 -7.73
CA SER A 67 2.28 -8.78 -8.89
C SER A 67 1.32 -7.90 -9.70
N PRO A 68 0.77 -6.84 -9.08
CA PRO A 68 -0.15 -5.96 -9.79
C PRO A 68 0.59 -5.15 -10.86
N LYS A 69 -0.17 -4.53 -11.74
CA LYS A 69 0.39 -3.59 -12.71
C LYS A 69 0.89 -2.32 -12.03
N LEU A 70 0.20 -1.91 -10.96
CA LEU A 70 0.57 -0.72 -10.19
C LEU A 70 0.49 -1.04 -8.70
N TYR A 71 1.56 -0.75 -7.99
CA TYR A 71 1.65 -0.92 -6.55
C TYR A 71 1.98 0.43 -5.91
N LEU A 72 1.04 1.00 -5.19
CA LEU A 72 1.24 2.26 -4.47
C LEU A 72 1.51 1.96 -3.01
N ALA A 73 2.69 2.31 -2.52
CA ALA A 73 3.11 2.03 -1.16
C ALA A 73 3.19 3.33 -0.35
N PHE A 74 2.37 3.44 0.67
CA PHE A 74 2.32 4.61 1.54
C PHE A 74 2.79 4.24 2.95
N GLY A 75 3.86 4.86 3.40
CA GLY A 75 4.36 4.64 4.74
C GLY A 75 4.98 3.27 4.98
N ILE A 76 5.38 2.58 3.91
CA ILE A 76 6.04 1.28 3.99
C ILE A 76 7.55 1.50 3.91
N SER A 77 8.28 0.97 4.88
CA SER A 77 9.74 1.11 4.88
C SER A 77 10.41 0.20 3.87
N GLY A 78 9.85 -0.96 3.63
CA GLY A 78 10.42 -1.92 2.68
C GLY A 78 11.28 -2.98 3.35
N ALA A 79 10.81 -3.53 4.46
CA ALA A 79 11.46 -4.69 5.07
C ALA A 79 11.52 -5.83 4.06
N ILE A 80 12.57 -6.65 4.13
CA ILE A 80 12.80 -7.72 3.16
C ILE A 80 11.56 -8.62 3.03
N GLN A 81 10.92 -8.95 4.13
CA GLN A 81 9.73 -9.80 4.13
C GLN A 81 8.58 -9.21 3.32
N HIS A 82 8.43 -7.87 3.35
CA HIS A 82 7.42 -7.20 2.55
C HIS A 82 7.80 -7.17 1.07
N LEU A 83 9.05 -6.84 0.78
CA LEU A 83 9.54 -6.72 -0.60
C LEU A 83 9.42 -8.05 -1.35
N VAL A 84 9.66 -9.16 -0.67
CA VAL A 84 9.51 -10.49 -1.26
C VAL A 84 8.10 -10.69 -1.80
N GLY A 85 7.09 -10.11 -1.13
CA GLY A 85 5.70 -10.28 -1.51
C GLY A 85 5.22 -9.38 -2.64
N MET A 86 6.00 -8.35 -3.02
CA MET A 86 5.50 -7.38 -4.00
C MET A 86 6.53 -6.95 -5.06
N LYS A 87 7.74 -7.45 -4.99
CA LYS A 87 8.80 -7.03 -5.93
C LYS A 87 8.51 -7.38 -7.39
N GLY A 88 7.58 -8.30 -7.63
CA GLY A 88 7.15 -8.64 -8.98
C GLY A 88 6.16 -7.67 -9.61
N SER A 89 5.80 -6.60 -8.92
CA SER A 89 4.88 -5.59 -9.44
C SER A 89 5.49 -4.89 -10.67
N SER A 90 4.64 -4.58 -11.65
CA SER A 90 5.12 -3.95 -12.90
C SER A 90 5.56 -2.51 -12.69
N CYS A 91 4.85 -1.76 -11.85
CA CYS A 91 5.21 -0.39 -11.52
C CYS A 91 5.03 -0.19 -10.01
N ILE A 92 6.07 0.28 -9.35
CA ILE A 92 6.06 0.52 -7.91
C ILE A 92 6.25 2.00 -7.67
N VAL A 93 5.28 2.60 -6.98
CA VAL A 93 5.35 4.00 -6.55
C VAL A 93 5.40 3.99 -5.02
N ALA A 94 6.47 4.53 -4.46
CA ALA A 94 6.65 4.55 -3.01
C ALA A 94 6.56 5.99 -2.49
N VAL A 95 5.81 6.19 -1.43
CA VAL A 95 5.69 7.46 -0.73
C VAL A 95 6.11 7.24 0.71
N ASN A 96 7.14 7.95 1.15
CA ASN A 96 7.65 7.82 2.52
C ASN A 96 8.33 9.12 2.90
N LYS A 97 8.26 9.48 4.17
CA LYS A 97 8.97 10.65 4.69
C LYS A 97 10.47 10.43 4.73
N ASP A 98 10.91 9.18 4.88
CA ASP A 98 12.31 8.83 5.02
C ASP A 98 12.89 8.51 3.65
N ALA A 99 13.74 9.43 3.15
CA ALA A 99 14.42 9.25 1.87
C ALA A 99 15.32 8.01 1.85
N GLY A 100 15.74 7.52 3.01
CA GLY A 100 16.57 6.33 3.14
C GLY A 100 15.79 5.03 3.24
N ALA A 101 14.46 5.06 3.15
CA ALA A 101 13.66 3.85 3.27
C ALA A 101 14.04 2.85 2.16
N PRO A 102 14.28 1.57 2.52
CA PRO A 102 14.73 0.57 1.54
C PRO A 102 13.79 0.38 0.35
N ILE A 103 12.50 0.66 0.51
CA ILE A 103 11.53 0.50 -0.59
C ILE A 103 11.88 1.37 -1.79
N PHE A 104 12.56 2.51 -1.58
CA PHE A 104 12.94 3.38 -2.69
C PHE A 104 13.95 2.73 -3.63
N LYS A 105 14.69 1.71 -3.16
CA LYS A 105 15.66 1.01 -4.01
C LYS A 105 15.01 0.21 -5.12
N ILE A 106 13.76 -0.23 -4.92
CA ILE A 106 13.05 -1.01 -5.92
C ILE A 106 11.89 -0.24 -6.56
N ALA A 107 11.59 0.96 -6.09
CA ALA A 107 10.51 1.77 -6.62
C ALA A 107 10.88 2.34 -7.99
N ASN A 108 9.94 2.31 -8.91
CA ASN A 108 10.09 2.98 -10.21
C ASN A 108 9.97 4.48 -10.05
N TYR A 109 9.11 4.92 -9.11
CA TYR A 109 8.92 6.33 -8.77
C TYR A 109 8.88 6.45 -7.26
N GLY A 110 9.63 7.39 -6.73
CA GLY A 110 9.68 7.64 -5.30
C GLY A 110 9.27 9.07 -4.99
N ILE A 111 8.44 9.22 -3.95
CA ILE A 111 8.04 10.53 -3.45
C ILE A 111 8.45 10.59 -1.98
N VAL A 112 9.39 11.47 -1.67
CA VAL A 112 9.78 11.73 -0.29
C VAL A 112 8.87 12.82 0.24
N GLY A 113 7.89 12.45 1.07
CA GLY A 113 6.91 13.40 1.56
C GLY A 113 5.95 12.76 2.53
N ASP A 114 5.03 13.58 3.03
CA ASP A 114 4.04 13.16 4.00
C ASP A 114 2.83 12.55 3.26
N ARG A 115 2.52 11.27 3.56
CA ARG A 115 1.35 10.61 2.97
C ARG A 115 0.05 11.36 3.28
N HIS A 116 -0.02 12.09 4.39
CA HIS A 116 -1.21 12.89 4.73
C HIS A 116 -1.40 14.09 3.79
N GLU A 117 -0.36 14.48 3.06
CA GLU A 117 -0.46 15.50 2.03
C GLU A 117 -0.60 14.88 0.64
N VAL A 118 0.12 13.79 0.40
CA VAL A 118 0.16 13.15 -0.92
C VAL A 118 -1.16 12.45 -1.24
N ILE A 119 -1.72 11.71 -0.28
CA ILE A 119 -2.97 10.96 -0.52
C ILE A 119 -4.12 11.89 -0.86
N PRO A 120 -4.41 12.96 -0.09
CA PRO A 120 -5.47 13.88 -0.48
C PRO A 120 -5.23 14.57 -1.82
N ALA A 121 -3.96 14.87 -2.13
CA ALA A 121 -3.63 15.49 -3.42
C ALA A 121 -3.93 14.54 -4.59
N LEU A 122 -3.63 13.26 -4.43
CA LEU A 122 -3.94 12.25 -5.44
C LEU A 122 -5.45 12.08 -5.60
N VAL A 123 -6.18 12.06 -4.50
CA VAL A 123 -7.65 11.96 -4.52
C VAL A 123 -8.24 13.15 -5.28
N ALA A 124 -7.77 14.35 -5.00
CA ALA A 124 -8.26 15.56 -5.67
C ALA A 124 -7.97 15.51 -7.17
N ALA A 125 -6.76 15.08 -7.55
CA ALA A 125 -6.38 15.00 -8.96
C ALA A 125 -7.24 13.98 -9.71
N LEU A 126 -7.55 12.85 -9.09
CA LEU A 126 -8.37 11.81 -9.70
C LEU A 126 -9.83 12.25 -9.86
N LYS A 127 -10.33 13.05 -8.94
CA LYS A 127 -11.70 13.58 -9.04
C LYS A 127 -11.84 14.61 -10.16
N GLU A 128 -10.76 15.33 -10.45
CA GLU A 128 -10.76 16.31 -11.55
C GLU A 128 -10.62 15.64 -12.92
N GLY A 129 -9.94 14.51 -12.93
CA GLY A 129 -9.71 13.77 -14.14
C GLY A 129 -10.78 12.78 -14.44
#